data_aaa4f72268096bc54f75348a45ba34d9
#
_entry.id   aaa4f72268096bc54f75348a45ba34d9
#
_cell.length_a   1.000
_cell.length_b   1.000
_cell.length_c   1.000
_cell.angle_alpha   90.00
_cell.angle_beta   90.00
_cell.angle_gamma   90.00
#
_symmetry.space_group_name_H-M   'P 1'
#
loop_
_entity.id
_entity.type
_entity.pdbx_description
1 polymer ?
#
loop_
_entity_poly.entity_id
_entity_poly.type
_entity_poly.pdbx_seq_one_letter_code
_entity_poly.pdbx_strand_id
1 'polypeptide(L)'
;MKSTRRSLNSKTTLNKEPKLSRTHAPADLSPVEWQRGLRRQFGREQAFGLENLTSEPFFSEFRVSNPASQSSYRVAIRGRGPGGNFCSCPDYATSELGTCKHIEFTLARLEKKRGAKAAFARGYRPAFSELYLRNDGRRRIHFRGGTDCPQGLRKAAAALFDLGHDGMLPDHRYDQLESFITMASKSGHEFRAYDDALDFIAGMRDAERRASKLAELFPRGAADPGLRALLKVPLYPYQAEGALFAVRAGRALVGDDMGLGKTVQAIAAMEILARHFGVTRVLVICPTSLKYQWQSEILRFSGKQSENAARVINGGRAQRQNDYRLDDFCKITNYEKLRPDLDLIAAWAPDLVIVDEAQRVKNWNTIAARALKRIDSSYAIVLTGAPLENKLEELISIVQFVDQHRLGPTWKLLHEHQVKDEGGRVTGYTGLAKIGQTLAPIMIRRRRSEVLKQLPDRLDQNLLVPMTEMQMFYHQENADVVAKIVQRWRKTRFLSDTDQRRLTCALQNMRMSCDSTYLLDQETDHGVKADELVALFDDLFAEPNAKAVVFSQWTRTHDIIIRRLEARGLGYVSFHGGVPSDKRPAL
;
A
#
# COMPACT_ATOMS: atom_id res chain seq x y z
N MET A 1 -57.87 50.23 33.60
CA MET A 1 -56.91 49.41 34.33
C MET A 1 -56.94 48.00 33.78
N LYS A 2 -56.07 47.61 32.85
CA LYS A 2 -55.88 46.24 32.39
C LYS A 2 -54.36 45.95 32.45
N SER A 3 -54.00 45.11 33.41
CA SER A 3 -52.66 44.62 33.66
C SER A 3 -52.29 43.54 32.63
N THR A 4 -51.24 43.82 31.82
CA THR A 4 -50.66 42.84 30.89
C THR A 4 -49.49 42.14 31.57
N ARG A 5 -49.68 40.88 31.95
CA ARG A 5 -48.60 39.96 32.36
C ARG A 5 -47.80 39.51 31.12
N ARG A 6 -46.57 39.97 31.00
CA ARG A 6 -45.57 39.42 30.09
C ARG A 6 -45.02 38.12 30.71
N SER A 7 -45.27 37.00 30.06
CA SER A 7 -44.60 35.73 30.36
C SER A 7 -43.20 35.76 29.73
N LEU A 8 -42.16 35.71 30.56
CA LEU A 8 -40.79 35.48 30.16
C LEU A 8 -40.60 33.99 29.87
N ASN A 9 -40.70 33.61 28.60
CA ASN A 9 -40.22 32.31 28.11
C ASN A 9 -38.70 32.42 27.82
N SER A 10 -37.86 32.14 28.82
CA SER A 10 -36.44 31.92 28.61
C SER A 10 -36.24 30.52 28.00
N LYS A 11 -36.26 30.41 26.69
CA LYS A 11 -35.68 29.27 25.99
C LYS A 11 -34.19 29.27 26.24
N THR A 12 -33.71 28.40 27.11
CA THR A 12 -32.29 28.07 27.28
C THR A 12 -31.80 27.48 25.96
N THR A 13 -31.21 28.30 25.11
CA THR A 13 -30.45 27.86 23.94
C THR A 13 -29.25 27.11 24.46
N LEU A 14 -29.30 25.79 24.42
CA LEU A 14 -28.13 24.94 24.56
C LEU A 14 -27.11 25.41 23.50
N ASN A 15 -26.02 26.03 23.94
CA ASN A 15 -24.88 26.39 23.11
C ASN A 15 -24.40 25.12 22.41
N LYS A 16 -24.74 24.95 21.13
CA LYS A 16 -24.13 23.92 20.30
C LYS A 16 -22.69 24.36 20.09
N GLU A 17 -21.74 23.58 20.59
CA GLU A 17 -20.31 23.76 20.27
C GLU A 17 -20.17 23.96 18.75
N PRO A 18 -19.37 24.95 18.30
CA PRO A 18 -19.19 25.20 16.88
C PRO A 18 -18.60 23.96 16.20
N LYS A 19 -19.12 23.61 15.01
CA LYS A 19 -18.64 22.46 14.27
C LYS A 19 -17.22 22.68 13.79
N LEU A 20 -16.35 21.71 14.06
CA LEU A 20 -14.98 21.71 13.56
C LEU A 20 -14.97 21.51 12.04
N SER A 21 -14.18 22.31 11.34
CA SER A 21 -13.93 22.12 9.91
C SER A 21 -13.20 20.80 9.66
N ARG A 22 -13.57 20.09 8.59
CA ARG A 22 -12.90 18.84 8.18
C ARG A 22 -11.65 19.08 7.36
N THR A 23 -11.46 20.28 6.82
CA THR A 23 -10.39 20.62 5.88
C THR A 23 -9.38 21.60 6.46
N HIS A 24 -9.77 22.39 7.46
CA HIS A 24 -8.92 23.42 8.06
C HIS A 24 -8.87 23.21 9.57
N ALA A 25 -7.66 23.00 10.10
CA ALA A 25 -7.44 22.91 11.53
C ALA A 25 -7.62 24.30 12.16
N PRO A 26 -8.37 24.43 13.28
CA PRO A 26 -8.38 25.64 14.07
C PRO A 26 -6.97 25.97 14.59
N ALA A 27 -6.63 27.26 14.65
CA ALA A 27 -5.29 27.71 15.07
C ALA A 27 -4.97 27.42 16.54
N ASP A 28 -6.00 27.26 17.37
CA ASP A 28 -5.93 27.00 18.81
C ASP A 28 -5.86 25.53 19.18
N LEU A 29 -6.00 24.62 18.22
CA LEU A 29 -5.94 23.17 18.46
C LEU A 29 -4.70 22.53 17.84
N SER A 30 -4.05 21.67 18.60
CA SER A 30 -3.03 20.79 18.05
C SER A 30 -3.66 19.82 17.00
N PRO A 31 -2.89 19.31 16.02
CA PRO A 31 -3.39 18.35 15.05
C PRO A 31 -4.06 17.12 15.68
N VAL A 32 -3.53 16.65 16.81
CA VAL A 32 -4.07 15.50 17.54
C VAL A 32 -5.44 15.86 18.16
N GLU A 33 -5.53 17.00 18.81
CA GLU A 33 -6.79 17.47 19.45
C GLU A 33 -7.86 17.72 18.39
N TRP A 34 -7.50 18.35 17.28
CA TRP A 34 -8.41 18.55 16.15
C TRP A 34 -8.93 17.20 15.62
N GLN A 35 -8.04 16.24 15.36
CA GLN A 35 -8.41 14.91 14.86
C GLN A 35 -9.29 14.12 15.88
N ARG A 36 -8.99 14.20 17.17
CA ARG A 36 -9.85 13.65 18.23
C ARG A 36 -11.22 14.34 18.28
N GLY A 37 -11.23 15.66 18.15
CA GLY A 37 -12.44 16.48 18.07
C GLY A 37 -13.34 16.07 16.90
N LEU A 38 -12.75 15.86 15.72
CA LEU A 38 -13.47 15.37 14.54
C LEU A 38 -14.12 14.00 14.76
N ARG A 39 -13.41 13.03 15.41
CA ARG A 39 -13.98 11.71 15.74
C ARG A 39 -15.13 11.84 16.72
N ARG A 40 -15.00 12.72 17.72
CA ARG A 40 -16.06 13.02 18.69
C ARG A 40 -17.29 13.64 18.03
N GLN A 41 -17.08 14.66 17.20
CA GLN A 41 -18.17 15.29 16.44
C GLN A 41 -18.88 14.27 15.55
N PHE A 42 -18.13 13.51 14.76
CA PHE A 42 -18.68 12.51 13.86
C PHE A 42 -19.41 11.39 14.61
N GLY A 43 -18.84 10.88 15.70
CA GLY A 43 -19.48 9.85 16.54
C GLY A 43 -20.83 10.31 17.12
N ARG A 44 -20.91 11.56 17.58
CA ARG A 44 -22.15 12.14 18.11
C ARG A 44 -23.25 12.33 17.06
N GLU A 45 -22.88 12.54 15.80
CA GLU A 45 -23.81 12.76 14.67
C GLU A 45 -24.35 11.46 14.06
N GLN A 46 -23.73 10.30 14.32
CA GLN A 46 -24.12 9.04 13.67
C GLN A 46 -25.27 8.33 14.38
N ALA A 47 -26.10 7.65 13.57
CA ALA A 47 -27.17 6.78 14.02
C ALA A 47 -26.74 5.30 14.02
N PHE A 48 -25.68 4.97 14.77
CA PHE A 48 -25.22 3.59 14.92
C PHE A 48 -26.13 2.81 15.87
N GLY A 49 -26.24 1.49 15.69
CA GLY A 49 -26.78 0.56 16.67
C GLY A 49 -25.78 0.32 17.80
N LEU A 50 -26.24 0.17 19.04
CA LEU A 50 -25.43 -0.14 20.22
C LEU A 50 -26.03 -1.30 20.97
N GLU A 51 -25.33 -2.41 21.06
CA GLU A 51 -25.66 -3.59 21.83
C GLU A 51 -24.61 -3.80 22.92
N ASN A 52 -25.03 -4.02 24.17
CA ASN A 52 -24.10 -4.38 25.25
C ASN A 52 -23.91 -5.90 25.26
N LEU A 53 -22.67 -6.36 25.19
CA LEU A 53 -22.33 -7.78 25.12
C LEU A 53 -22.11 -8.44 26.47
N THR A 54 -22.10 -7.65 27.58
CA THR A 54 -21.94 -8.16 28.94
C THR A 54 -23.05 -7.60 29.86
N SER A 55 -23.07 -8.01 31.13
CA SER A 55 -24.01 -7.50 32.12
C SER A 55 -23.65 -6.13 32.69
N GLU A 56 -22.36 -5.71 32.53
CA GLU A 56 -21.87 -4.44 33.07
C GLU A 56 -22.43 -3.23 32.27
N PRO A 57 -23.04 -2.23 32.94
CA PRO A 57 -23.74 -1.17 32.22
C PRO A 57 -22.84 -0.10 31.59
N PHE A 58 -21.60 0.11 32.07
CA PHE A 58 -20.73 1.20 31.67
C PHE A 58 -19.37 0.70 31.18
N PHE A 59 -18.64 -0.04 32.01
CA PHE A 59 -17.32 -0.58 31.68
C PHE A 59 -17.51 -1.98 31.11
N SER A 60 -17.84 -2.04 29.82
CA SER A 60 -18.31 -3.24 29.16
C SER A 60 -17.76 -3.33 27.73
N GLU A 61 -18.04 -4.46 27.10
CA GLU A 61 -17.88 -4.64 25.67
C GLU A 61 -19.21 -4.40 24.96
N PHE A 62 -19.14 -3.67 23.86
CA PHE A 62 -20.29 -3.29 23.06
C PHE A 62 -20.09 -3.70 21.61
N ARG A 63 -21.17 -4.06 20.94
CA ARG A 63 -21.20 -4.16 19.48
C ARG A 63 -21.81 -2.88 18.92
N VAL A 64 -21.02 -2.18 18.08
CA VAL A 64 -21.47 -0.98 17.37
C VAL A 64 -21.68 -1.36 15.90
N SER A 65 -22.93 -1.27 15.44
CA SER A 65 -23.32 -1.60 14.07
C SER A 65 -23.66 -0.34 13.28
N ASN A 66 -23.22 -0.31 12.02
CA ASN A 66 -23.56 0.76 11.08
C ASN A 66 -24.61 0.23 10.08
N PRO A 67 -25.88 0.66 10.17
CA PRO A 67 -26.93 0.19 9.27
C PRO A 67 -26.68 0.48 7.80
N ALA A 68 -25.99 1.61 7.49
CA ALA A 68 -25.73 2.03 6.10
C ALA A 68 -24.67 1.17 5.40
N SER A 69 -23.68 0.64 6.12
CA SER A 69 -22.60 -0.17 5.55
C SER A 69 -22.65 -1.64 5.96
N GLN A 70 -23.64 -2.03 6.78
CA GLN A 70 -23.80 -3.37 7.37
C GLN A 70 -22.53 -3.86 8.12
N SER A 71 -21.64 -2.94 8.49
CA SER A 71 -20.43 -3.27 9.25
C SER A 71 -20.70 -3.23 10.76
N SER A 72 -20.02 -4.10 11.49
CA SER A 72 -20.12 -4.20 12.95
C SER A 72 -18.73 -4.26 13.57
N TYR A 73 -18.56 -3.56 14.69
CA TYR A 73 -17.28 -3.47 15.40
C TYR A 73 -17.46 -3.69 16.89
N ARG A 74 -16.50 -4.40 17.51
CA ARG A 74 -16.42 -4.56 18.96
C ARG A 74 -15.75 -3.33 19.57
N VAL A 75 -16.38 -2.77 20.60
CA VAL A 75 -15.89 -1.61 21.36
C VAL A 75 -15.83 -1.97 22.83
N ALA A 76 -14.67 -1.83 23.45
CA ALA A 76 -14.53 -1.99 24.91
C ALA A 76 -14.33 -0.61 25.56
N ILE A 77 -15.16 -0.26 26.53
CA ILE A 77 -15.08 0.99 27.28
C ILE A 77 -14.48 0.72 28.65
N ARG A 78 -13.34 1.38 28.93
CA ARG A 78 -12.59 1.30 30.19
C ARG A 78 -12.38 2.66 30.84
N GLY A 79 -12.76 3.75 30.16
CA GLY A 79 -12.61 5.11 30.68
C GLY A 79 -13.11 6.18 29.72
N ARG A 80 -13.07 7.44 30.14
CA ARG A 80 -13.41 8.58 29.27
C ARG A 80 -12.25 9.04 28.39
N GLY A 81 -11.02 8.84 28.86
CA GLY A 81 -9.83 9.30 28.18
C GLY A 81 -9.45 8.44 26.98
N PRO A 82 -8.66 8.99 26.07
CA PRO A 82 -8.09 8.22 24.96
C PRO A 82 -7.09 7.19 25.47
N GLY A 83 -6.89 6.13 24.70
CA GLY A 83 -5.85 5.10 24.93
C GLY A 83 -6.26 3.93 25.83
N GLY A 84 -7.22 4.11 26.75
CA GLY A 84 -7.69 3.02 27.61
C GLY A 84 -8.82 2.17 27.02
N ASN A 85 -9.53 2.69 26.04
CA ASN A 85 -10.61 2.03 25.34
C ASN A 85 -10.09 1.25 24.12
N PHE A 86 -10.91 0.33 23.61
CA PHE A 86 -10.57 -0.45 22.41
C PHE A 86 -11.70 -0.40 21.38
N CYS A 87 -11.35 -0.46 20.09
CA CYS A 87 -12.28 -0.70 19.00
C CYS A 87 -11.62 -1.54 17.91
N SER A 88 -12.31 -2.55 17.40
CA SER A 88 -11.82 -3.40 16.30
C SER A 88 -11.86 -2.73 14.91
N CYS A 89 -12.19 -1.44 14.81
CA CYS A 89 -12.25 -0.77 13.52
C CYS A 89 -10.87 -0.32 13.00
N PRO A 90 -10.67 -0.25 11.66
CA PRO A 90 -9.40 0.18 11.08
C PRO A 90 -8.96 1.59 11.49
N ASP A 91 -9.90 2.55 11.69
CA ASP A 91 -9.57 3.91 12.14
C ASP A 91 -8.91 3.89 13.53
N TYR A 92 -9.41 3.09 14.46
CA TYR A 92 -8.78 2.92 15.78
C TYR A 92 -7.39 2.29 15.67
N ALA A 93 -7.28 1.25 14.86
CA ALA A 93 -6.01 0.50 14.72
C ALA A 93 -4.86 1.35 14.15
N THR A 94 -5.15 2.31 13.25
CA THR A 94 -4.13 3.03 12.48
C THR A 94 -4.03 4.52 12.77
N SER A 95 -4.92 5.11 13.57
CA SER A 95 -4.97 6.57 13.79
C SER A 95 -4.02 7.09 14.87
N GLU A 96 -3.52 6.24 15.77
CA GLU A 96 -2.72 6.62 16.94
C GLU A 96 -3.40 7.66 17.87
N LEU A 97 -4.72 7.81 17.75
CA LEU A 97 -5.46 8.79 18.53
C LEU A 97 -5.95 8.23 19.89
N GLY A 98 -5.92 6.91 20.05
CA GLY A 98 -6.49 6.22 21.21
C GLY A 98 -8.02 6.30 21.27
N THR A 99 -8.66 6.79 20.20
CA THR A 99 -10.12 6.87 20.04
C THR A 99 -10.53 6.79 18.58
N CYS A 100 -11.81 6.55 18.31
CA CYS A 100 -12.41 6.55 16.99
C CYS A 100 -13.90 6.95 17.10
N LYS A 101 -14.56 7.16 15.98
CA LYS A 101 -15.98 7.52 15.93
C LYS A 101 -16.90 6.53 16.70
N HIS A 102 -16.56 5.25 16.75
CA HIS A 102 -17.36 4.22 17.43
C HIS A 102 -17.21 4.30 18.95
N ILE A 103 -15.98 4.53 19.45
CA ILE A 103 -15.73 4.79 20.87
C ILE A 103 -16.46 6.07 21.31
N GLU A 104 -16.31 7.17 20.56
CA GLU A 104 -16.93 8.46 20.87
C GLU A 104 -18.46 8.37 20.81
N PHE A 105 -19.04 7.60 19.88
CA PHE A 105 -20.46 7.32 19.84
C PHE A 105 -20.92 6.56 21.10
N THR A 106 -20.19 5.50 21.47
CA THR A 106 -20.50 4.68 22.64
C THR A 106 -20.45 5.51 23.91
N LEU A 107 -19.38 6.29 24.11
CA LEU A 107 -19.23 7.20 25.25
C LEU A 107 -20.38 8.20 25.32
N ALA A 108 -20.74 8.83 24.20
CA ALA A 108 -21.86 9.79 24.15
C ALA A 108 -23.23 9.16 24.51
N ARG A 109 -23.43 7.87 24.22
CA ARG A 109 -24.63 7.12 24.61
C ARG A 109 -24.60 6.73 26.09
N LEU A 110 -23.46 6.29 26.60
CA LEU A 110 -23.30 5.92 28.00
C LEU A 110 -23.42 7.12 28.94
N GLU A 111 -22.85 8.27 28.57
CA GLU A 111 -22.91 9.51 29.37
C GLU A 111 -24.36 9.99 29.63
N LYS A 112 -25.29 9.64 28.78
CA LYS A 112 -26.73 9.95 28.96
C LYS A 112 -27.46 8.99 29.90
N LYS A 113 -26.86 7.86 30.29
CA LYS A 113 -27.50 6.89 31.19
C LYS A 113 -27.43 7.37 32.64
N ARG A 114 -28.48 7.03 33.42
CA ARG A 114 -28.51 7.28 34.87
C ARG A 114 -27.32 6.58 35.54
N GLY A 115 -26.60 7.29 36.41
CA GLY A 115 -25.45 6.76 37.12
C GLY A 115 -24.09 6.89 36.38
N ALA A 116 -24.07 7.36 35.13
CA ALA A 116 -22.83 7.48 34.33
C ALA A 116 -21.77 8.34 35.02
N LYS A 117 -22.15 9.51 35.56
CA LYS A 117 -21.22 10.42 36.22
C LYS A 117 -20.48 9.74 37.40
N ALA A 118 -21.22 9.03 38.24
CA ALA A 118 -20.65 8.29 39.38
C ALA A 118 -19.80 7.09 38.93
N ALA A 119 -20.22 6.34 37.89
CA ALA A 119 -19.48 5.22 37.37
C ALA A 119 -18.10 5.67 36.78
N PHE A 120 -18.12 6.69 35.92
CA PHE A 120 -16.88 7.23 35.33
C PHE A 120 -15.96 7.92 36.36
N ALA A 121 -16.51 8.54 37.43
CA ALA A 121 -15.70 9.11 38.52
C ALA A 121 -15.01 8.02 39.34
N ARG A 122 -15.66 6.88 39.56
CA ARG A 122 -15.06 5.70 40.24
C ARG A 122 -13.96 5.03 39.42
N GLY A 123 -14.02 5.14 38.09
CA GLY A 123 -13.08 4.55 37.15
C GLY A 123 -13.27 3.05 36.97
N TYR A 124 -12.53 2.51 35.99
CA TYR A 124 -12.51 1.09 35.64
C TYR A 124 -11.60 0.33 36.60
N ARG A 125 -12.15 -0.61 37.35
CA ARG A 125 -11.44 -1.45 38.33
C ARG A 125 -11.92 -2.90 38.23
N PRO A 126 -11.40 -3.67 37.24
CA PRO A 126 -11.76 -5.08 37.07
C PRO A 126 -11.21 -5.93 38.22
N ALA A 127 -11.89 -7.03 38.55
CA ALA A 127 -11.35 -8.04 39.46
C ALA A 127 -10.18 -8.81 38.85
N PHE A 128 -10.23 -9.05 37.55
CA PHE A 128 -9.20 -9.75 36.76
C PHE A 128 -8.06 -8.85 36.35
N SER A 129 -6.89 -9.46 36.07
CA SER A 129 -5.75 -8.75 35.45
C SER A 129 -5.79 -8.86 33.94
N GLU A 130 -5.28 -7.86 33.24
CA GLU A 130 -5.33 -7.83 31.78
C GLU A 130 -4.04 -7.36 31.13
N LEU A 131 -3.75 -7.94 29.94
CA LEU A 131 -2.70 -7.53 29.01
C LEU A 131 -3.39 -6.94 27.77
N TYR A 132 -3.08 -5.70 27.45
CA TYR A 132 -3.74 -4.99 26.35
C TYR A 132 -2.76 -4.15 25.55
N LEU A 133 -3.11 -3.90 24.27
CA LEU A 133 -2.36 -3.03 23.39
C LEU A 133 -2.90 -1.59 23.52
N ARG A 134 -2.03 -0.64 23.82
CA ARG A 134 -2.37 0.78 23.81
C ARG A 134 -1.95 1.42 22.50
N ASN A 135 -2.82 2.24 21.92
CA ASN A 135 -2.66 2.86 20.60
C ASN A 135 -2.98 4.37 20.64
N ASP A 136 -2.25 5.11 21.49
CA ASP A 136 -2.36 6.58 21.61
C ASP A 136 -1.01 7.26 21.39
N GLY A 137 -0.33 6.86 20.34
CA GLY A 137 1.01 7.21 19.93
C GLY A 137 1.73 5.96 19.43
N ARG A 138 2.86 5.60 20.07
CA ARG A 138 3.55 4.34 19.74
C ARG A 138 2.79 3.14 20.33
N ARG A 139 2.52 2.13 19.52
CA ARG A 139 1.89 0.88 19.94
C ARG A 139 2.77 0.15 20.96
N ARG A 140 2.22 -0.15 22.13
CA ARG A 140 2.93 -0.86 23.23
C ARG A 140 2.00 -1.75 24.02
N ILE A 141 2.55 -2.81 24.55
CA ILE A 141 1.85 -3.71 25.47
C ILE A 141 1.83 -3.10 26.85
N HIS A 142 0.67 -3.17 27.51
CA HIS A 142 0.46 -2.71 28.86
C HIS A 142 -0.18 -3.80 29.70
N PHE A 143 0.19 -3.83 30.97
CA PHE A 143 -0.42 -4.67 32.00
C PHE A 143 -1.24 -3.82 32.94
N ARG A 144 -2.46 -4.29 33.27
CA ARG A 144 -3.28 -3.76 34.34
C ARG A 144 -3.60 -4.86 35.33
N GLY A 145 -3.17 -4.70 36.60
CA GLY A 145 -3.53 -5.61 37.69
C GLY A 145 -4.97 -5.40 38.13
N GLY A 146 -5.70 -6.50 38.28
CA GLY A 146 -7.04 -6.49 38.87
C GLY A 146 -7.03 -6.18 40.37
N THR A 147 -8.22 -5.90 40.94
CA THR A 147 -8.38 -5.73 42.42
C THR A 147 -7.95 -6.97 43.15
N ASP A 148 -8.21 -8.15 42.60
CA ASP A 148 -7.97 -9.46 43.18
C ASP A 148 -6.62 -10.08 42.72
N CYS A 149 -5.74 -9.25 42.11
CA CYS A 149 -4.43 -9.70 41.61
C CYS A 149 -3.54 -10.25 42.75
N PRO A 150 -3.10 -11.52 42.68
CA PRO A 150 -2.26 -12.13 43.66
C PRO A 150 -0.93 -11.39 43.82
N GLN A 151 -0.37 -11.39 45.04
CA GLN A 151 0.89 -10.68 45.34
C GLN A 151 2.06 -11.19 44.49
N GLY A 152 2.14 -12.51 44.21
CA GLY A 152 3.16 -13.10 43.36
C GLY A 152 3.10 -12.56 41.91
N LEU A 153 1.90 -12.50 41.32
CA LEU A 153 1.68 -11.96 39.97
C LEU A 153 1.97 -10.45 39.92
N ARG A 154 1.59 -9.72 40.99
CA ARG A 154 1.87 -8.27 41.08
C ARG A 154 3.38 -7.98 41.17
N LYS A 155 4.14 -8.77 41.92
CA LYS A 155 5.61 -8.67 42.01
C LYS A 155 6.26 -8.97 40.64
N ALA A 156 5.84 -10.02 39.96
CA ALA A 156 6.34 -10.35 38.63
C ALA A 156 5.99 -9.27 37.60
N ALA A 157 4.79 -8.73 37.66
CA ALA A 157 4.41 -7.60 36.80
C ALA A 157 5.27 -6.36 37.08
N ALA A 158 5.56 -6.04 38.34
CA ALA A 158 6.43 -4.92 38.72
C ALA A 158 7.88 -5.08 38.22
N ALA A 159 8.36 -6.33 38.09
CA ALA A 159 9.69 -6.62 37.56
C ALA A 159 9.76 -6.47 36.02
N LEU A 160 8.64 -6.70 35.31
CA LEU A 160 8.60 -6.73 33.87
C LEU A 160 8.06 -5.41 33.25
N PHE A 161 7.01 -4.85 33.85
CA PHE A 161 6.32 -3.67 33.37
C PHE A 161 6.69 -2.42 34.19
N ASP A 162 6.67 -1.27 33.53
CA ASP A 162 6.81 0.01 34.24
C ASP A 162 5.43 0.42 34.80
N LEU A 163 5.18 0.03 36.03
CA LEU A 163 3.89 0.34 36.71
C LEU A 163 3.73 1.83 37.02
N GLY A 164 4.81 2.60 37.03
CA GLY A 164 4.76 4.07 37.16
C GLY A 164 4.26 4.78 35.89
N HIS A 165 4.38 4.13 34.72
CA HIS A 165 3.90 4.61 33.43
C HIS A 165 2.78 3.71 32.88
N ASP A 166 1.66 3.66 33.58
CA ASP A 166 0.46 2.90 33.18
C ASP A 166 0.68 1.40 32.90
N GLY A 167 1.70 0.80 33.46
CA GLY A 167 2.01 -0.62 33.27
C GLY A 167 2.56 -0.95 31.89
N MET A 168 3.32 -0.04 31.28
CA MET A 168 3.93 -0.21 29.98
C MET A 168 5.02 -1.27 29.98
N LEU A 169 5.10 -2.11 28.95
CA LEU A 169 6.21 -3.02 28.71
C LEU A 169 7.36 -2.27 28.01
N PRO A 170 8.57 -2.20 28.61
CA PRO A 170 9.75 -1.65 27.95
C PRO A 170 10.20 -2.48 26.75
N ASP A 171 10.70 -1.84 25.70
CA ASP A 171 11.07 -2.51 24.43
C ASP A 171 12.11 -3.64 24.61
N HIS A 172 13.02 -3.53 25.58
CA HIS A 172 14.07 -4.52 25.85
C HIS A 172 13.63 -5.72 26.70
N ARG A 173 12.33 -5.84 27.03
CA ARG A 173 11.80 -6.92 27.90
C ARG A 173 10.75 -7.79 27.20
N TYR A 174 10.59 -7.66 25.89
CA TYR A 174 9.61 -8.46 25.15
C TYR A 174 9.92 -9.96 25.16
N ASP A 175 11.18 -10.35 25.25
CA ASP A 175 11.65 -11.73 25.39
C ASP A 175 11.12 -12.44 26.65
N GLN A 176 10.90 -11.68 27.73
CA GLN A 176 10.44 -12.21 29.02
C GLN A 176 8.91 -12.33 29.12
N LEU A 177 8.19 -11.74 28.16
CA LEU A 177 6.72 -11.63 28.19
C LEU A 177 6.03 -12.98 28.14
N GLU A 178 6.56 -13.96 27.41
CA GLU A 178 5.97 -15.31 27.31
C GLU A 178 5.99 -16.04 28.64
N SER A 179 7.11 -15.96 29.34
CA SER A 179 7.25 -16.55 30.68
C SER A 179 6.27 -15.91 31.67
N PHE A 180 6.07 -14.60 31.57
CA PHE A 180 5.08 -13.89 32.37
C PHE A 180 3.63 -14.33 32.04
N ILE A 181 3.24 -14.42 30.75
CA ILE A 181 1.90 -14.88 30.34
C ILE A 181 1.67 -16.31 30.84
N THR A 182 2.66 -17.19 30.70
CA THR A 182 2.56 -18.57 31.17
C THR A 182 2.37 -18.64 32.69
N MET A 183 3.11 -17.83 33.44
CA MET A 183 2.98 -17.75 34.90
C MET A 183 1.63 -17.17 35.32
N ALA A 184 1.18 -16.09 34.63
CA ALA A 184 -0.12 -15.48 34.91
C ALA A 184 -1.27 -16.47 34.68
N SER A 185 -1.23 -17.23 33.59
CA SER A 185 -2.23 -18.26 33.28
C SER A 185 -2.29 -19.40 34.27
N LYS A 186 -1.17 -19.72 34.94
CA LYS A 186 -1.06 -20.77 35.97
C LYS A 186 -1.36 -20.27 37.39
N SER A 187 -1.56 -18.97 37.60
CA SER A 187 -1.69 -18.36 38.93
C SER A 187 -3.01 -18.64 39.64
N GLY A 188 -3.98 -19.26 38.96
CA GLY A 188 -5.35 -19.41 39.45
C GLY A 188 -6.18 -18.13 39.48
N HIS A 189 -5.59 -17.00 39.08
CA HIS A 189 -6.28 -15.70 38.94
C HIS A 189 -6.75 -15.49 37.50
N GLU A 190 -7.93 -14.89 37.34
CA GLU A 190 -8.43 -14.58 35.99
C GLU A 190 -7.52 -13.56 35.31
N PHE A 191 -6.89 -14.01 34.22
CA PHE A 191 -5.98 -13.22 33.41
C PHE A 191 -6.47 -13.16 31.96
N ARG A 192 -6.64 -11.97 31.42
CA ARG A 192 -7.11 -11.74 30.05
C ARG A 192 -6.02 -11.12 29.20
N ALA A 193 -5.67 -11.76 28.09
CA ALA A 193 -4.85 -11.17 27.03
C ALA A 193 -5.74 -11.00 25.80
N TYR A 194 -5.76 -9.79 25.24
CA TYR A 194 -6.62 -9.47 24.10
C TYR A 194 -5.95 -9.82 22.78
N ASP A 195 -6.76 -10.17 21.77
CA ASP A 195 -6.29 -10.66 20.47
C ASP A 195 -5.32 -9.69 19.80
N ASP A 196 -5.58 -8.38 19.82
CA ASP A 196 -4.71 -7.36 19.25
C ASP A 196 -3.34 -7.26 19.94
N ALA A 197 -3.29 -7.52 21.23
CA ALA A 197 -2.05 -7.60 22.01
C ALA A 197 -1.29 -8.88 21.68
N LEU A 198 -1.99 -10.02 21.59
CA LEU A 198 -1.39 -11.31 21.21
C LEU A 198 -0.85 -11.29 19.78
N ASP A 199 -1.58 -10.73 18.84
CA ASP A 199 -1.16 -10.56 17.43
C ASP A 199 0.11 -9.68 17.34
N PHE A 200 0.16 -8.60 18.12
CA PHE A 200 1.35 -7.73 18.16
C PHE A 200 2.57 -8.46 18.70
N ILE A 201 2.41 -9.23 19.78
CA ILE A 201 3.48 -10.03 20.39
C ILE A 201 3.94 -11.13 19.43
N ALA A 202 2.99 -11.85 18.81
CA ALA A 202 3.28 -12.88 17.82
C ALA A 202 4.10 -12.34 16.66
N GLY A 203 3.70 -11.17 16.11
CA GLY A 203 4.43 -10.52 15.01
C GLY A 203 5.87 -10.15 15.37
N MET A 204 6.14 -9.67 16.59
CA MET A 204 7.51 -9.39 17.05
C MET A 204 8.34 -10.66 17.17
N ARG A 205 7.80 -11.70 17.81
CA ARG A 205 8.47 -13.00 17.97
C ARG A 205 8.79 -13.67 16.65
N ASP A 206 7.86 -13.61 15.70
CA ASP A 206 8.06 -14.17 14.36
C ASP A 206 9.18 -13.45 13.60
N ALA A 207 9.31 -12.14 13.77
CA ALA A 207 10.41 -11.38 13.19
C ALA A 207 11.79 -11.80 13.76
N GLU A 208 11.88 -11.98 15.07
CA GLU A 208 13.10 -12.45 15.75
C GLU A 208 13.46 -13.89 15.34
N ARG A 209 12.47 -14.79 15.33
CA ARG A 209 12.65 -16.18 14.89
C ARG A 209 13.13 -16.26 13.43
N ARG A 210 12.56 -15.44 12.55
CA ARG A 210 13.01 -15.38 11.15
C ARG A 210 14.45 -14.91 11.05
N ALA A 211 14.82 -13.85 11.77
CA ALA A 211 16.17 -13.31 11.76
C ALA A 211 17.20 -14.35 12.26
N SER A 212 16.91 -15.02 13.40
CA SER A 212 17.77 -16.04 13.99
C SER A 212 17.93 -17.25 13.05
N LYS A 213 16.81 -17.75 12.51
CA LYS A 213 16.85 -18.90 11.59
C LYS A 213 17.58 -18.58 10.27
N LEU A 214 17.46 -17.35 9.76
CA LEU A 214 18.23 -16.94 8.58
C LEU A 214 19.73 -16.86 8.87
N ALA A 215 20.13 -16.37 10.05
CA ALA A 215 21.54 -16.33 10.46
C ALA A 215 22.13 -17.74 10.61
N GLU A 216 21.34 -18.71 11.07
CA GLU A 216 21.72 -20.13 11.16
C GLU A 216 21.85 -20.76 9.75
N LEU A 217 20.85 -20.55 8.88
CA LEU A 217 20.81 -21.15 7.54
C LEU A 217 21.87 -20.56 6.60
N PHE A 218 22.15 -19.27 6.71
CA PHE A 218 23.06 -18.53 5.85
C PHE A 218 24.07 -17.70 6.68
N PRO A 219 24.99 -18.36 7.39
CA PRO A 219 25.91 -17.67 8.33
C PRO A 219 26.85 -16.67 7.64
N ARG A 220 27.10 -16.83 6.32
CA ARG A 220 27.89 -15.90 5.52
C ARG A 220 27.02 -14.82 4.83
N GLY A 221 25.74 -14.73 5.19
CA GLY A 221 24.80 -13.78 4.58
C GLY A 221 24.68 -13.94 3.06
N ALA A 222 24.74 -12.84 2.32
CA ALA A 222 24.64 -12.85 0.84
C ALA A 222 25.78 -13.61 0.12
N ALA A 223 26.90 -13.82 0.79
CA ALA A 223 28.03 -14.58 0.24
C ALA A 223 27.92 -16.10 0.49
N ASP A 224 26.85 -16.55 1.14
CA ASP A 224 26.68 -17.96 1.50
C ASP A 224 26.54 -18.85 0.27
N PRO A 225 27.31 -19.97 0.18
CA PRO A 225 27.21 -20.90 -0.95
C PRO A 225 25.81 -21.50 -1.15
N GLY A 226 25.04 -21.69 -0.06
CA GLY A 226 23.67 -22.19 -0.10
C GLY A 226 22.72 -21.31 -0.91
N LEU A 227 22.97 -20.00 -0.94
CA LEU A 227 22.20 -19.08 -1.77
C LEU A 227 22.54 -19.19 -3.27
N ARG A 228 23.78 -19.52 -3.60
CA ARG A 228 24.20 -19.72 -5.01
C ARG A 228 23.55 -20.97 -5.61
N ALA A 229 23.28 -21.99 -4.79
CA ALA A 229 22.64 -23.24 -5.20
C ALA A 229 21.11 -23.20 -5.05
N LEU A 230 20.54 -22.09 -4.61
CA LEU A 230 19.11 -21.95 -4.33
C LEU A 230 18.26 -22.04 -5.59
N LEU A 231 18.70 -21.35 -6.64
CA LEU A 231 18.06 -21.31 -7.96
C LEU A 231 18.93 -22.02 -9.01
N LYS A 232 18.36 -22.32 -10.17
CA LYS A 232 19.09 -22.88 -11.32
C LYS A 232 20.11 -21.90 -11.92
N VAL A 233 20.05 -20.63 -11.56
CA VAL A 233 21.00 -19.60 -11.98
C VAL A 233 21.63 -18.98 -10.73
N PRO A 234 22.92 -18.63 -10.78
CA PRO A 234 23.59 -18.00 -9.65
C PRO A 234 23.03 -16.59 -9.45
N LEU A 235 22.77 -16.24 -8.18
CA LEU A 235 22.36 -14.89 -7.80
C LEU A 235 23.59 -13.96 -7.76
N TYR A 236 23.42 -12.74 -8.25
CA TYR A 236 24.37 -11.66 -7.94
C TYR A 236 24.33 -11.34 -6.44
N PRO A 237 25.44 -10.88 -5.84
CA PRO A 237 25.49 -10.59 -4.40
C PRO A 237 24.35 -9.68 -3.92
N TYR A 238 24.05 -8.63 -4.66
CA TYR A 238 22.94 -7.73 -4.32
C TYR A 238 21.56 -8.39 -4.43
N GLN A 239 21.38 -9.36 -5.36
CA GLN A 239 20.13 -10.12 -5.47
C GLN A 239 19.94 -11.06 -4.29
N ALA A 240 21.01 -11.73 -3.86
CA ALA A 240 21.04 -12.56 -2.67
C ALA A 240 20.71 -11.74 -1.41
N GLU A 241 21.31 -10.55 -1.29
CA GLU A 241 21.00 -9.61 -0.22
C GLU A 241 19.52 -9.19 -0.21
N GLY A 242 18.96 -8.85 -1.38
CA GLY A 242 17.55 -8.48 -1.52
C GLY A 242 16.60 -9.62 -1.16
N ALA A 243 16.91 -10.85 -1.53
CA ALA A 243 16.14 -12.03 -1.16
C ALA A 243 16.17 -12.28 0.37
N LEU A 244 17.35 -12.25 0.99
CA LEU A 244 17.49 -12.37 2.45
C LEU A 244 16.79 -11.25 3.20
N PHE A 245 16.87 -10.02 2.69
CA PHE A 245 16.16 -8.87 3.25
C PHE A 245 14.64 -9.11 3.24
N ALA A 246 14.09 -9.55 2.11
CA ALA A 246 12.67 -9.80 1.96
C ALA A 246 12.17 -10.88 2.93
N VAL A 247 12.93 -11.97 3.08
CA VAL A 247 12.60 -13.05 4.03
C VAL A 247 12.71 -12.57 5.48
N ARG A 248 13.78 -11.83 5.83
CA ARG A 248 13.97 -11.28 7.19
C ARG A 248 12.84 -10.35 7.59
N ALA A 249 12.46 -9.44 6.71
CA ALA A 249 11.36 -8.52 6.95
C ALA A 249 10.00 -9.26 7.02
N GLY A 250 9.85 -10.39 6.29
CA GLY A 250 8.60 -11.14 6.17
C GLY A 250 7.59 -10.46 5.27
N ARG A 251 7.41 -9.15 5.44
CA ARG A 251 6.66 -8.28 4.53
C ARG A 251 7.59 -7.15 4.09
N ALA A 252 7.91 -7.09 2.81
CA ALA A 252 8.98 -6.23 2.29
C ALA A 252 8.59 -5.48 1.01
N LEU A 253 9.21 -4.31 0.84
CA LEU A 253 9.18 -3.52 -0.38
C LEU A 253 10.58 -3.54 -1.03
N VAL A 254 10.69 -4.12 -2.22
CA VAL A 254 11.90 -4.11 -3.04
C VAL A 254 11.76 -3.01 -4.09
N GLY A 255 12.41 -1.89 -3.83
CA GLY A 255 12.34 -0.67 -4.63
C GLY A 255 13.55 -0.46 -5.55
N ASP A 256 14.26 -1.51 -5.91
CA ASP A 256 15.43 -1.47 -6.79
C ASP A 256 15.10 -0.90 -8.18
N ASP A 257 16.06 -0.24 -8.80
CA ASP A 257 15.92 0.28 -10.16
C ASP A 257 15.53 -0.83 -11.16
N MET A 258 14.93 -0.44 -12.28
CA MET A 258 14.59 -1.38 -13.35
C MET A 258 15.85 -2.07 -13.88
N GLY A 259 15.72 -3.38 -14.20
CA GLY A 259 16.83 -4.18 -14.71
C GLY A 259 17.73 -4.82 -13.64
N LEU A 260 17.51 -4.57 -12.35
CA LEU A 260 18.24 -5.21 -11.25
C LEU A 260 17.71 -6.62 -10.88
N GLY A 261 16.80 -7.19 -11.67
CA GLY A 261 16.29 -8.55 -11.47
C GLY A 261 15.43 -8.70 -10.20
N LYS A 262 14.53 -7.75 -9.94
CA LYS A 262 13.57 -7.84 -8.81
C LYS A 262 12.78 -9.14 -8.80
N THR A 263 12.35 -9.63 -9.97
CA THR A 263 11.65 -10.91 -10.11
C THR A 263 12.49 -12.08 -9.61
N VAL A 264 13.78 -12.13 -9.95
CA VAL A 264 14.71 -13.18 -9.50
C VAL A 264 14.89 -13.12 -7.98
N GLN A 265 14.99 -11.91 -7.39
CA GLN A 265 15.06 -11.72 -5.94
C GLN A 265 13.79 -12.25 -5.24
N ALA A 266 12.62 -11.95 -5.81
CA ALA A 266 11.34 -12.43 -5.27
C ALA A 266 11.20 -13.97 -5.38
N ILE A 267 11.63 -14.57 -6.48
CA ILE A 267 11.65 -16.04 -6.67
C ILE A 267 12.64 -16.68 -5.68
N ALA A 268 13.81 -16.07 -5.46
CA ALA A 268 14.77 -16.56 -4.46
C ALA A 268 14.19 -16.49 -3.03
N ALA A 269 13.57 -15.38 -2.67
CA ALA A 269 12.89 -15.23 -1.38
C ALA A 269 11.74 -16.25 -1.23
N MET A 270 10.95 -16.45 -2.27
CA MET A 270 9.88 -17.46 -2.31
C MET A 270 10.43 -18.87 -2.06
N GLU A 271 11.56 -19.24 -2.68
CA GLU A 271 12.19 -20.54 -2.48
C GLU A 271 12.75 -20.71 -1.05
N ILE A 272 13.34 -19.67 -0.47
CA ILE A 272 13.78 -19.71 0.94
C ILE A 272 12.57 -19.90 1.87
N LEU A 273 11.50 -19.13 1.65
CA LEU A 273 10.28 -19.22 2.45
C LEU A 273 9.62 -20.60 2.33
N ALA A 274 9.57 -21.17 1.12
CA ALA A 274 9.01 -22.49 0.88
C ALA A 274 9.83 -23.61 1.55
N ARG A 275 11.16 -23.57 1.45
CA ARG A 275 12.03 -24.63 1.98
C ARG A 275 12.18 -24.59 3.51
N HIS A 276 12.13 -23.42 4.10
CA HIS A 276 12.54 -23.25 5.50
C HIS A 276 11.48 -22.64 6.42
N PHE A 277 10.41 -22.05 5.86
CA PHE A 277 9.39 -21.33 6.63
C PHE A 277 7.95 -21.80 6.37
N GLY A 278 7.80 -22.96 5.68
CA GLY A 278 6.51 -23.62 5.52
C GLY A 278 5.54 -22.94 4.54
N VAL A 279 6.03 -22.09 3.65
CA VAL A 279 5.18 -21.49 2.60
C VAL A 279 4.85 -22.54 1.55
N THR A 280 3.56 -22.80 1.35
CA THR A 280 3.03 -23.80 0.40
C THR A 280 2.19 -23.18 -0.71
N ARG A 281 1.65 -21.96 -0.50
CA ARG A 281 0.75 -21.28 -1.44
C ARG A 281 1.22 -19.85 -1.67
N VAL A 282 1.57 -19.57 -2.92
CA VAL A 282 2.10 -18.25 -3.34
C VAL A 282 1.14 -17.61 -4.35
N LEU A 283 0.69 -16.39 -4.09
CA LEU A 283 -0.09 -15.59 -5.03
C LEU A 283 0.78 -14.50 -5.63
N VAL A 284 0.98 -14.55 -6.95
CA VAL A 284 1.63 -13.47 -7.70
C VAL A 284 0.56 -12.57 -8.34
N ILE A 285 0.65 -11.28 -8.07
CA ILE A 285 -0.22 -10.25 -8.62
C ILE A 285 0.63 -9.32 -9.48
N CYS A 286 0.39 -9.33 -10.78
CA CYS A 286 1.18 -8.58 -11.74
C CYS A 286 0.31 -7.94 -12.84
N PRO A 287 0.85 -7.02 -13.65
CA PRO A 287 0.18 -6.58 -14.87
C PRO A 287 -0.19 -7.75 -15.78
N THR A 288 -1.33 -7.65 -16.48
CA THR A 288 -1.83 -8.70 -17.37
C THR A 288 -0.78 -9.17 -18.39
N SER A 289 0.07 -8.25 -18.86
CA SER A 289 1.15 -8.55 -19.82
C SER A 289 2.28 -9.41 -19.25
N LEU A 290 2.45 -9.45 -17.93
CA LEU A 290 3.57 -10.13 -17.28
C LEU A 290 3.22 -11.51 -16.72
N LYS A 291 1.96 -11.94 -16.78
CA LYS A 291 1.53 -13.21 -16.16
C LYS A 291 2.29 -14.43 -16.68
N TYR A 292 2.42 -14.56 -17.99
CA TYR A 292 3.13 -15.69 -18.60
C TYR A 292 4.65 -15.58 -18.43
N GLN A 293 5.19 -14.36 -18.40
CA GLN A 293 6.58 -14.14 -18.05
C GLN A 293 6.87 -14.64 -16.64
N TRP A 294 6.04 -14.29 -15.65
CA TRP A 294 6.17 -14.79 -14.28
C TRP A 294 6.13 -16.31 -14.22
N GLN A 295 5.19 -16.93 -14.93
CA GLN A 295 5.12 -18.39 -15.03
C GLN A 295 6.42 -18.99 -15.58
N SER A 296 6.89 -18.47 -16.71
CA SER A 296 8.13 -18.91 -17.34
C SER A 296 9.35 -18.73 -16.45
N GLU A 297 9.47 -17.59 -15.75
CA GLU A 297 10.58 -17.29 -14.85
C GLU A 297 10.56 -18.20 -13.60
N ILE A 298 9.39 -18.45 -13.00
CA ILE A 298 9.26 -19.40 -11.89
C ILE A 298 9.73 -20.79 -12.32
N LEU A 299 9.23 -21.32 -13.43
CA LEU A 299 9.62 -22.64 -13.93
C LEU A 299 11.11 -22.72 -14.29
N ARG A 300 11.65 -21.65 -14.86
CA ARG A 300 13.05 -21.55 -15.27
C ARG A 300 13.99 -21.50 -14.08
N PHE A 301 13.68 -20.72 -13.04
CA PHE A 301 14.63 -20.41 -11.96
C PHE A 301 14.45 -21.27 -10.72
N SER A 302 13.20 -21.62 -10.31
CA SER A 302 12.95 -22.33 -9.05
C SER A 302 13.29 -23.83 -9.08
N GLY A 303 13.51 -24.41 -10.24
CA GLY A 303 13.73 -25.84 -10.35
C GLY A 303 12.46 -26.70 -10.20
N LYS A 304 11.32 -26.10 -9.90
CA LYS A 304 10.03 -26.80 -9.83
C LYS A 304 9.50 -27.02 -11.25
N GLN A 305 9.54 -28.27 -11.72
CA GLN A 305 9.11 -28.63 -13.09
C GLN A 305 7.76 -29.33 -13.14
N SER A 306 7.05 -29.44 -12.03
CA SER A 306 5.73 -30.04 -12.01
C SER A 306 4.68 -29.13 -12.65
N GLU A 307 3.64 -29.69 -13.26
CA GLU A 307 2.50 -28.93 -13.81
C GLU A 307 1.83 -28.03 -12.76
N ASN A 308 1.94 -28.39 -11.49
CA ASN A 308 1.38 -27.65 -10.36
C ASN A 308 2.34 -26.60 -9.78
N ALA A 309 3.48 -26.33 -10.40
CA ALA A 309 4.45 -25.37 -9.88
C ALA A 309 3.97 -23.92 -10.01
N ALA A 310 3.34 -23.57 -11.15
CA ALA A 310 2.84 -22.22 -11.38
C ALA A 310 1.67 -22.21 -12.37
N ARG A 311 0.52 -21.69 -11.96
CA ARG A 311 -0.69 -21.58 -12.77
C ARG A 311 -1.08 -20.13 -13.03
N VAL A 312 -1.32 -19.79 -14.29
CA VAL A 312 -1.87 -18.49 -14.69
C VAL A 312 -3.39 -18.54 -14.60
N ILE A 313 -3.97 -17.70 -13.75
CA ILE A 313 -5.42 -17.58 -13.57
C ILE A 313 -6.02 -16.75 -14.70
N ASN A 314 -6.85 -17.37 -15.52
CA ASN A 314 -7.43 -16.79 -16.72
C ASN A 314 -8.92 -17.15 -16.92
N GLY A 315 -9.51 -16.62 -17.98
CA GLY A 315 -10.87 -16.98 -18.41
C GLY A 315 -12.01 -16.36 -17.61
N GLY A 316 -13.19 -16.96 -17.74
CA GLY A 316 -14.41 -16.56 -17.04
C GLY A 316 -14.41 -16.95 -15.56
N ARG A 317 -15.42 -16.50 -14.79
CA ARG A 317 -15.50 -16.75 -13.34
C ARG A 317 -15.49 -18.24 -13.00
N ALA A 318 -16.24 -19.06 -13.73
CA ALA A 318 -16.32 -20.50 -13.48
C ALA A 318 -14.95 -21.19 -13.68
N GLN A 319 -14.23 -20.83 -14.74
CA GLN A 319 -12.88 -21.35 -15.01
C GLN A 319 -11.94 -20.98 -13.85
N ARG A 320 -11.91 -19.69 -13.44
CA ARG A 320 -11.05 -19.26 -12.35
C ARG A 320 -11.39 -19.89 -11.02
N GLN A 321 -12.68 -20.17 -10.76
CA GLN A 321 -13.11 -20.91 -9.57
C GLN A 321 -12.53 -22.33 -9.56
N ASN A 322 -12.50 -23.01 -10.70
CA ASN A 322 -11.87 -24.32 -10.83
C ASN A 322 -10.35 -24.21 -10.64
N ASP A 323 -9.70 -23.21 -11.26
CA ASP A 323 -8.26 -23.00 -11.11
C ASP A 323 -7.86 -22.73 -9.65
N TYR A 324 -8.66 -21.97 -8.88
CA TYR A 324 -8.37 -21.71 -7.45
C TYR A 324 -8.56 -22.96 -6.56
N ARG A 325 -9.36 -23.96 -6.98
CA ARG A 325 -9.54 -25.22 -6.24
C ARG A 325 -8.37 -26.19 -6.38
N LEU A 326 -7.56 -26.03 -7.42
CA LEU A 326 -6.40 -26.89 -7.64
C LEU A 326 -5.30 -26.58 -6.62
N ASP A 327 -4.54 -27.61 -6.24
CA ASP A 327 -3.46 -27.51 -5.28
C ASP A 327 -2.15 -27.16 -5.99
N ASP A 328 -2.10 -25.94 -6.56
CA ASP A 328 -0.89 -25.40 -7.17
C ASP A 328 -0.06 -24.65 -6.13
N PHE A 329 1.26 -24.76 -6.23
CA PHE A 329 2.18 -24.01 -5.37
C PHE A 329 2.09 -22.49 -5.60
N CYS A 330 2.02 -22.08 -6.87
CA CYS A 330 1.94 -20.66 -7.22
C CYS A 330 0.76 -20.40 -8.16
N LYS A 331 -0.05 -19.39 -7.84
CA LYS A 331 -1.10 -18.86 -8.72
C LYS A 331 -0.77 -17.42 -9.12
N ILE A 332 -0.91 -17.13 -10.41
CA ILE A 332 -0.54 -15.84 -11.01
C ILE A 332 -1.80 -15.17 -11.54
N THR A 333 -2.13 -14.00 -10.99
CA THR A 333 -3.32 -13.22 -11.37
C THR A 333 -2.95 -11.77 -11.69
N ASN A 334 -3.93 -10.99 -12.13
CA ASN A 334 -3.75 -9.58 -12.43
C ASN A 334 -4.65 -8.68 -11.54
N TYR A 335 -4.31 -7.40 -11.47
CA TYR A 335 -4.96 -6.43 -10.60
C TYR A 335 -6.48 -6.31 -10.81
N GLU A 336 -6.93 -6.41 -12.06
CA GLU A 336 -8.33 -6.28 -12.46
C GLU A 336 -9.20 -7.44 -11.93
N LYS A 337 -8.58 -8.61 -11.65
CA LYS A 337 -9.27 -9.80 -11.15
C LYS A 337 -9.32 -9.86 -9.62
N LEU A 338 -8.57 -9.03 -8.90
CA LEU A 338 -8.53 -9.09 -7.43
C LEU A 338 -9.91 -8.92 -6.79
N ARG A 339 -10.66 -7.88 -7.19
CA ARG A 339 -11.98 -7.62 -6.61
C ARG A 339 -12.99 -8.75 -6.87
N PRO A 340 -13.19 -9.19 -8.11
CA PRO A 340 -14.15 -10.26 -8.40
C PRO A 340 -13.75 -11.63 -7.83
N ASP A 341 -12.49 -11.86 -7.48
CA ASP A 341 -11.97 -13.14 -7.03
C ASP A 341 -11.55 -13.16 -5.55
N LEU A 342 -11.85 -12.10 -4.77
CA LEU A 342 -11.45 -12.01 -3.36
C LEU A 342 -11.90 -13.20 -2.52
N ASP A 343 -13.11 -13.69 -2.73
CA ASP A 343 -13.65 -14.86 -2.04
C ASP A 343 -12.91 -16.16 -2.40
N LEU A 344 -12.50 -16.31 -3.66
CA LEU A 344 -11.71 -17.45 -4.14
C LEU A 344 -10.29 -17.39 -3.57
N ILE A 345 -9.67 -16.20 -3.56
CA ILE A 345 -8.35 -15.96 -2.97
C ILE A 345 -8.38 -16.25 -1.48
N ALA A 346 -9.39 -15.75 -0.76
CA ALA A 346 -9.54 -15.99 0.67
C ALA A 346 -9.76 -17.46 1.00
N ALA A 347 -10.55 -18.18 0.19
CA ALA A 347 -10.76 -19.62 0.37
C ALA A 347 -9.50 -20.44 0.08
N TRP A 348 -8.67 -20.02 -0.88
CA TRP A 348 -7.39 -20.66 -1.18
C TRP A 348 -6.32 -20.32 -0.14
N ALA A 349 -6.42 -19.16 0.53
CA ALA A 349 -5.57 -18.68 1.63
C ALA A 349 -4.06 -18.72 1.30
N PRO A 350 -3.53 -17.75 0.53
CA PRO A 350 -2.11 -17.70 0.20
C PRO A 350 -1.25 -17.40 1.45
N ASP A 351 -0.13 -18.11 1.60
CA ASP A 351 0.86 -17.84 2.65
C ASP A 351 1.74 -16.64 2.30
N LEU A 352 2.10 -16.51 1.01
CA LEU A 352 2.91 -15.43 0.45
C LEU A 352 2.17 -14.73 -0.68
N VAL A 353 2.15 -13.39 -0.64
CA VAL A 353 1.66 -12.54 -1.74
C VAL A 353 2.83 -11.76 -2.33
N ILE A 354 3.08 -11.94 -3.63
CA ILE A 354 4.05 -11.15 -4.40
C ILE A 354 3.27 -10.16 -5.27
N VAL A 355 3.57 -8.86 -5.15
CA VAL A 355 2.92 -7.78 -5.90
C VAL A 355 3.95 -7.13 -6.80
N ASP A 356 3.81 -7.29 -8.11
CA ASP A 356 4.74 -6.72 -9.09
C ASP A 356 4.18 -5.46 -9.74
N GLU A 357 5.06 -4.51 -10.07
CA GLU A 357 4.71 -3.18 -10.60
C GLU A 357 3.67 -2.48 -9.72
N ALA A 358 3.97 -2.39 -8.41
CA ALA A 358 3.04 -1.91 -7.39
C ALA A 358 2.60 -0.45 -7.57
N GLN A 359 3.26 0.34 -8.43
CA GLN A 359 2.79 1.66 -8.82
C GLN A 359 1.39 1.64 -9.45
N ARG A 360 0.88 0.49 -9.88
CA ARG A 360 -0.51 0.32 -10.32
C ARG A 360 -1.54 0.52 -9.20
N VAL A 361 -1.16 0.29 -7.95
CA VAL A 361 -2.01 0.46 -6.76
C VAL A 361 -1.62 1.66 -5.91
N LYS A 362 -0.83 2.58 -6.45
CA LYS A 362 -0.39 3.82 -5.81
C LYS A 362 -1.53 4.72 -5.32
N ASN A 363 -2.67 4.67 -5.96
CA ASN A 363 -3.86 5.37 -5.50
C ASN A 363 -4.71 4.45 -4.60
N TRP A 364 -4.68 4.70 -3.29
CA TRP A 364 -5.38 3.96 -2.24
C TRP A 364 -6.91 3.86 -2.42
N ASN A 365 -7.51 4.80 -3.15
CA ASN A 365 -8.95 4.83 -3.43
C ASN A 365 -9.37 3.92 -4.58
N THR A 366 -8.42 3.36 -5.34
CA THR A 366 -8.77 2.46 -6.44
C THR A 366 -9.38 1.16 -5.92
N ILE A 367 -10.21 0.56 -6.75
CA ILE A 367 -10.84 -0.72 -6.48
C ILE A 367 -9.78 -1.80 -6.25
N ALA A 368 -8.71 -1.80 -7.05
CA ALA A 368 -7.62 -2.76 -6.95
C ALA A 368 -6.83 -2.61 -5.63
N ALA A 369 -6.49 -1.37 -5.23
CA ALA A 369 -5.78 -1.12 -3.98
C ALA A 369 -6.58 -1.55 -2.74
N ARG A 370 -7.90 -1.30 -2.76
CA ARG A 370 -8.80 -1.75 -1.68
C ARG A 370 -8.97 -3.26 -1.64
N ALA A 371 -8.98 -3.92 -2.81
CA ALA A 371 -9.05 -5.37 -2.89
C ALA A 371 -7.76 -6.01 -2.38
N LEU A 372 -6.60 -5.48 -2.80
CA LEU A 372 -5.28 -5.95 -2.36
C LEU A 372 -5.14 -5.93 -0.83
N LYS A 373 -5.55 -4.83 -0.16
CA LYS A 373 -5.49 -4.70 1.30
C LYS A 373 -6.40 -5.67 2.08
N ARG A 374 -7.31 -6.36 1.40
CA ARG A 374 -8.19 -7.38 2.00
C ARG A 374 -7.65 -8.79 1.86
N ILE A 375 -6.55 -8.98 1.14
CA ILE A 375 -5.90 -10.28 1.02
C ILE A 375 -5.05 -10.49 2.27
N ASP A 376 -5.38 -11.50 3.03
CA ASP A 376 -4.61 -11.92 4.19
C ASP A 376 -3.49 -12.87 3.76
N SER A 377 -2.30 -12.67 4.32
CA SER A 377 -1.12 -13.51 4.09
C SER A 377 -0.05 -13.26 5.15
N SER A 378 0.65 -14.30 5.57
CA SER A 378 1.75 -14.20 6.53
C SER A 378 2.94 -13.41 5.96
N TYR A 379 3.19 -13.56 4.65
CA TYR A 379 4.33 -12.94 3.96
C TYR A 379 3.86 -12.09 2.79
N ALA A 380 4.59 -11.02 2.50
CA ALA A 380 4.36 -10.20 1.32
C ALA A 380 5.66 -9.63 0.75
N ILE A 381 5.82 -9.67 -0.58
CA ILE A 381 6.94 -9.04 -1.28
C ILE A 381 6.36 -8.12 -2.34
N VAL A 382 6.62 -6.83 -2.20
CA VAL A 382 6.14 -5.80 -3.13
C VAL A 382 7.31 -5.32 -3.97
N LEU A 383 7.17 -5.41 -5.29
CA LEU A 383 8.18 -5.00 -6.25
C LEU A 383 7.74 -3.73 -6.96
N THR A 384 8.60 -2.73 -7.01
CA THR A 384 8.36 -1.48 -7.74
C THR A 384 9.67 -0.88 -8.20
N GLY A 385 9.72 -0.35 -9.42
CA GLY A 385 10.90 0.36 -9.94
C GLY A 385 10.97 1.83 -9.51
N ALA A 386 9.89 2.37 -9.00
CA ALA A 386 9.75 3.80 -8.72
C ALA A 386 8.90 4.08 -7.46
N PRO A 387 9.39 3.72 -6.26
CA PRO A 387 8.58 3.86 -5.05
C PRO A 387 8.29 5.30 -4.62
N LEU A 388 9.00 6.32 -5.15
CA LEU A 388 8.96 7.71 -4.67
C LEU A 388 9.00 8.75 -5.81
N GLU A 389 8.38 8.50 -6.96
CA GLU A 389 8.53 9.42 -8.10
C GLU A 389 7.72 10.72 -7.98
N ASN A 390 6.49 10.69 -7.46
CA ASN A 390 5.62 11.85 -7.61
C ASN A 390 4.97 12.36 -6.32
N LYS A 391 4.41 11.49 -5.49
CA LYS A 391 3.63 11.91 -4.31
C LYS A 391 3.85 10.98 -3.13
N LEU A 392 3.95 11.57 -1.94
CA LEU A 392 4.06 10.83 -0.69
C LEU A 392 2.84 9.91 -0.44
N GLU A 393 1.66 10.32 -0.89
CA GLU A 393 0.43 9.55 -0.78
C GLU A 393 0.48 8.22 -1.55
N GLU A 394 1.23 8.17 -2.65
CA GLU A 394 1.44 6.94 -3.43
C GLU A 394 2.26 5.92 -2.64
N LEU A 395 3.32 6.39 -1.98
CA LEU A 395 4.13 5.57 -1.08
C LEU A 395 3.31 5.03 0.09
N ILE A 396 2.49 5.88 0.72
CA ILE A 396 1.61 5.47 1.82
C ILE A 396 0.73 4.29 1.39
N SER A 397 0.15 4.36 0.20
CA SER A 397 -0.74 3.29 -0.30
C SER A 397 -0.04 1.93 -0.38
N ILE A 398 1.20 1.93 -0.86
CA ILE A 398 2.02 0.72 -1.01
C ILE A 398 2.49 0.22 0.36
N VAL A 399 3.02 1.11 1.20
CA VAL A 399 3.53 0.76 2.53
C VAL A 399 2.42 0.22 3.43
N GLN A 400 1.20 0.74 3.35
CA GLN A 400 0.07 0.22 4.13
C GLN A 400 -0.30 -1.24 3.81
N PHE A 401 0.06 -1.75 2.64
CA PHE A 401 -0.08 -3.17 2.35
C PHE A 401 1.04 -3.99 2.99
N VAL A 402 2.26 -3.46 3.05
CA VAL A 402 3.42 -4.12 3.66
C VAL A 402 3.30 -4.08 5.20
N ASP A 403 3.17 -2.89 5.76
CA ASP A 403 2.99 -2.65 7.20
C ASP A 403 2.13 -1.39 7.39
N GLN A 404 0.87 -1.60 7.76
CA GLN A 404 -0.12 -0.52 7.90
C GLN A 404 0.22 0.50 9.01
N HIS A 405 1.12 0.15 9.93
CA HIS A 405 1.50 0.97 11.07
C HIS A 405 2.85 1.69 10.89
N ARG A 406 3.65 1.30 9.90
CA ARG A 406 5.04 1.74 9.75
C ARG A 406 5.21 3.26 9.64
N LEU A 407 4.41 3.89 8.80
CA LEU A 407 4.46 5.33 8.58
C LEU A 407 3.60 6.13 9.56
N GLY A 408 2.91 5.44 10.48
CA GLY A 408 1.93 6.07 11.35
C GLY A 408 0.68 6.57 10.62
N PRO A 409 -0.13 7.41 11.27
CA PRO A 409 -1.36 7.92 10.70
C PRO A 409 -1.11 8.82 9.48
N THR A 410 -1.84 8.58 8.41
CA THR A 410 -1.73 9.38 7.16
C THR A 410 -1.86 10.88 7.41
N TRP A 411 -2.80 11.31 8.29
CA TRP A 411 -3.02 12.71 8.60
C TRP A 411 -1.79 13.37 9.26
N LYS A 412 -1.08 12.64 10.13
CA LYS A 412 0.14 13.09 10.81
C LYS A 412 1.30 13.18 9.83
N LEU A 413 1.51 12.12 9.04
CA LEU A 413 2.57 12.05 8.05
C LEU A 413 2.46 13.19 7.02
N LEU A 414 1.25 13.44 6.50
CA LEU A 414 1.02 14.52 5.54
C LEU A 414 1.19 15.90 6.19
N HIS A 415 0.77 16.07 7.44
CA HIS A 415 0.96 17.32 8.16
C HIS A 415 2.44 17.62 8.41
N GLU A 416 3.24 16.62 8.79
CA GLU A 416 4.66 16.79 9.12
C GLU A 416 5.54 16.97 7.87
N HIS A 417 5.15 16.40 6.72
CA HIS A 417 6.03 16.28 5.56
C HIS A 417 5.59 17.04 4.30
N GLN A 418 4.33 17.49 4.19
CA GLN A 418 3.86 18.28 3.05
C GLN A 418 4.21 19.77 3.25
N VAL A 419 4.83 20.37 2.23
CA VAL A 419 4.97 21.83 2.10
C VAL A 419 3.84 22.32 1.22
N LYS A 420 3.06 23.31 1.72
CA LYS A 420 1.91 23.87 1.01
C LYS A 420 2.10 25.37 0.79
N ASP A 421 1.57 25.87 -0.33
CA ASP A 421 1.46 27.31 -0.59
C ASP A 421 0.28 27.93 0.19
N GLU A 422 0.13 29.25 0.11
CA GLU A 422 -0.98 29.99 0.75
C GLU A 422 -2.37 29.53 0.28
N GLY A 423 -2.48 28.95 -0.91
CA GLY A 423 -3.70 28.36 -1.47
C GLY A 423 -3.95 26.92 -1.02
N GLY A 424 -3.08 26.33 -0.17
CA GLY A 424 -3.20 24.96 0.31
C GLY A 424 -2.76 23.88 -0.68
N ARG A 425 -2.11 24.25 -1.80
CA ARG A 425 -1.58 23.29 -2.78
C ARG A 425 -0.24 22.76 -2.31
N VAL A 426 -0.01 21.46 -2.46
CA VAL A 426 1.28 20.83 -2.14
C VAL A 426 2.32 21.27 -3.17
N THR A 427 3.35 21.95 -2.73
CA THR A 427 4.49 22.44 -3.54
C THR A 427 5.74 21.59 -3.38
N GLY A 428 5.80 20.74 -2.34
CA GLY A 428 6.95 19.89 -2.08
C GLY A 428 6.79 19.05 -0.82
N TYR A 429 7.87 18.36 -0.49
CA TYR A 429 7.95 17.53 0.72
C TYR A 429 9.24 17.82 1.48
N THR A 430 9.18 17.72 2.81
CA THR A 430 10.33 17.91 3.73
C THR A 430 10.56 16.67 4.57
N GLY A 431 11.75 16.52 5.16
CA GLY A 431 12.06 15.41 6.09
C GLY A 431 12.10 14.02 5.44
N LEU A 432 12.37 13.91 4.14
CA LEU A 432 12.38 12.63 3.41
C LEU A 432 13.39 11.62 3.99
N ALA A 433 14.51 12.10 4.55
CA ALA A 433 15.49 11.23 5.20
C ALA A 433 14.89 10.48 6.41
N LYS A 434 14.04 11.14 7.21
CA LYS A 434 13.34 10.52 8.34
C LYS A 434 12.36 9.44 7.86
N ILE A 435 11.65 9.69 6.76
CA ILE A 435 10.79 8.69 6.13
C ILE A 435 11.62 7.48 5.67
N GLY A 436 12.76 7.73 5.01
CA GLY A 436 13.68 6.68 4.59
C GLY A 436 14.17 5.81 5.76
N GLN A 437 14.59 6.41 6.87
CA GLN A 437 14.98 5.69 8.07
C GLN A 437 13.84 4.84 8.65
N THR A 438 12.62 5.38 8.67
CA THR A 438 11.43 4.65 9.13
C THR A 438 11.13 3.44 8.24
N LEU A 439 11.38 3.54 6.94
CA LEU A 439 11.14 2.48 5.97
C LEU A 439 12.28 1.46 5.87
N ALA A 440 13.50 1.79 6.29
CA ALA A 440 14.68 0.93 6.14
C ALA A 440 14.48 -0.53 6.63
N PRO A 441 13.72 -0.83 7.69
CA PRO A 441 13.48 -2.22 8.10
C PRO A 441 12.60 -3.03 7.15
N ILE A 442 11.80 -2.38 6.30
CA ILE A 442 10.85 -3.03 5.39
C ILE A 442 11.08 -2.71 3.91
N MET A 443 11.97 -1.78 3.59
CA MET A 443 12.24 -1.34 2.22
C MET A 443 13.72 -1.38 1.90
N ILE A 444 14.08 -2.06 0.82
CA ILE A 444 15.41 -2.00 0.22
C ILE A 444 15.30 -1.31 -1.14
N ARG A 445 16.23 -0.38 -1.42
CA ARG A 445 16.32 0.32 -2.70
C ARG A 445 17.77 0.54 -3.07
N ARG A 446 18.14 0.07 -4.25
CA ARG A 446 19.47 0.26 -4.83
C ARG A 446 19.35 0.84 -6.22
N ARG A 447 20.28 1.71 -6.57
CA ARG A 447 20.39 2.27 -7.91
C ARG A 447 21.23 1.38 -8.80
N ARG A 448 20.93 1.39 -10.09
CA ARG A 448 21.70 0.63 -11.08
C ARG A 448 23.18 1.02 -11.07
N SER A 449 23.49 2.30 -10.95
CA SER A 449 24.87 2.84 -10.88
C SER A 449 25.66 2.36 -9.65
N GLU A 450 24.98 1.97 -8.57
CA GLU A 450 25.62 1.49 -7.33
C GLU A 450 26.07 0.04 -7.43
N VAL A 451 25.33 -0.80 -8.15
CA VAL A 451 25.50 -2.26 -8.15
C VAL A 451 26.04 -2.84 -9.46
N LEU A 452 25.80 -2.21 -10.59
CA LEU A 452 26.23 -2.69 -11.91
C LEU A 452 27.37 -1.83 -12.48
N LYS A 453 28.53 -1.87 -11.84
CA LYS A 453 29.75 -1.16 -12.27
C LYS A 453 30.35 -1.69 -13.57
N GLN A 454 29.86 -2.82 -14.08
CA GLN A 454 30.41 -3.53 -15.26
C GLN A 454 29.71 -3.12 -16.57
N LEU A 455 28.60 -2.38 -16.49
CA LEU A 455 27.90 -1.95 -17.70
C LEU A 455 28.65 -0.79 -18.34
N PRO A 456 28.78 -0.78 -19.68
CA PRO A 456 29.28 0.38 -20.38
C PRO A 456 28.40 1.61 -20.12
N ASP A 457 29.01 2.77 -20.22
CA ASP A 457 28.27 4.02 -20.12
C ASP A 457 27.17 4.09 -21.19
N ARG A 458 26.03 4.63 -20.83
CA ARG A 458 24.95 4.87 -21.76
C ARG A 458 25.30 6.07 -22.63
N LEU A 459 25.32 5.88 -23.92
CA LEU A 459 25.43 6.97 -24.89
C LEU A 459 24.02 7.42 -25.29
N ASP A 460 23.68 8.66 -24.99
CA ASP A 460 22.43 9.29 -25.41
C ASP A 460 22.71 10.22 -26.60
N GLN A 461 22.07 9.97 -27.73
CA GLN A 461 22.21 10.79 -28.94
C GLN A 461 20.83 11.31 -29.37
N ASN A 462 20.72 12.61 -29.58
CA ASN A 462 19.51 13.25 -30.10
C ASN A 462 19.68 13.54 -31.58
N LEU A 463 18.89 12.88 -32.42
CA LEU A 463 18.81 13.16 -33.86
C LEU A 463 17.62 14.09 -34.10
N LEU A 464 17.91 15.30 -34.56
CA LEU A 464 16.89 16.30 -34.89
C LEU A 464 16.55 16.19 -36.38
N VAL A 465 15.30 15.88 -36.66
CA VAL A 465 14.78 15.70 -38.03
C VAL A 465 13.83 16.87 -38.34
N PRO A 466 14.05 17.62 -39.44
CA PRO A 466 13.16 18.71 -39.82
C PRO A 466 11.78 18.18 -40.26
N MET A 467 10.73 18.96 -40.01
CA MET A 467 9.40 18.66 -40.51
C MET A 467 9.26 19.11 -41.96
N THR A 468 8.47 18.36 -42.72
CA THR A 468 8.02 18.80 -44.07
C THR A 468 7.01 19.96 -43.96
N GLU A 469 6.79 20.67 -45.06
CA GLU A 469 5.80 21.75 -45.10
C GLU A 469 4.40 21.28 -44.69
N MET A 470 3.99 20.09 -45.12
CA MET A 470 2.69 19.52 -44.74
C MET A 470 2.62 19.14 -43.27
N GLN A 471 3.66 18.60 -42.69
CA GLN A 471 3.75 18.35 -41.25
C GLN A 471 3.65 19.67 -40.48
N MET A 472 4.37 20.70 -40.92
CA MET A 472 4.34 22.02 -40.33
C MET A 472 2.95 22.67 -40.42
N PHE A 473 2.24 22.51 -41.55
CA PHE A 473 0.87 22.98 -41.71
C PHE A 473 -0.06 22.39 -40.63
N TYR A 474 -0.13 21.07 -40.52
CA TYR A 474 -0.96 20.43 -39.50
C TYR A 474 -0.54 20.80 -38.07
N HIS A 475 0.77 20.92 -37.83
CA HIS A 475 1.29 21.34 -36.52
C HIS A 475 0.81 22.75 -36.19
N GLN A 476 0.94 23.71 -37.12
CA GLN A 476 0.57 25.10 -36.89
C GLN A 476 -0.95 25.28 -36.70
N GLU A 477 -1.77 24.58 -37.47
CA GLU A 477 -3.24 24.59 -37.29
C GLU A 477 -3.65 24.22 -35.86
N ASN A 478 -3.06 23.16 -35.32
CA ASN A 478 -3.31 22.72 -33.95
C ASN A 478 -2.66 23.66 -32.91
N ALA A 479 -1.50 24.24 -33.20
CA ALA A 479 -0.84 25.23 -32.35
C ALA A 479 -1.70 26.49 -32.16
N ASP A 480 -2.40 26.93 -33.21
CA ASP A 480 -3.33 28.05 -33.14
C ASP A 480 -4.54 27.78 -32.25
N VAL A 481 -5.06 26.54 -32.27
CA VAL A 481 -6.09 26.10 -31.33
C VAL A 481 -5.60 26.16 -29.89
N VAL A 482 -4.41 25.62 -29.64
CA VAL A 482 -3.75 25.67 -28.31
C VAL A 482 -3.57 27.11 -27.84
N ALA A 483 -3.04 27.99 -28.71
CA ALA A 483 -2.78 29.40 -28.39
C ALA A 483 -4.09 30.12 -27.99
N LYS A 484 -5.19 29.94 -28.74
CA LYS A 484 -6.50 30.53 -28.43
C LYS A 484 -7.05 30.06 -27.07
N ILE A 485 -6.92 28.77 -26.74
CA ILE A 485 -7.40 28.22 -25.47
C ILE A 485 -6.53 28.73 -24.30
N VAL A 486 -5.21 28.75 -24.46
CA VAL A 486 -4.27 29.23 -23.44
C VAL A 486 -4.48 30.73 -23.19
N GLN A 487 -4.71 31.55 -24.25
CA GLN A 487 -4.98 32.96 -24.10
C GLN A 487 -6.29 33.20 -23.32
N ARG A 488 -7.35 32.43 -23.59
CA ARG A 488 -8.60 32.48 -22.83
C ARG A 488 -8.35 32.12 -21.37
N TRP A 489 -7.66 31.03 -21.11
CA TRP A 489 -7.32 30.61 -19.75
C TRP A 489 -6.49 31.65 -18.98
N ARG A 490 -5.54 32.30 -19.64
CA ARG A 490 -4.75 33.40 -19.00
C ARG A 490 -5.64 34.54 -18.54
N LYS A 491 -6.69 34.87 -19.29
CA LYS A 491 -7.65 35.94 -18.97
C LYS A 491 -8.65 35.53 -17.87
N THR A 492 -9.21 34.33 -17.97
CA THR A 492 -10.34 33.89 -17.11
C THR A 492 -9.93 33.01 -15.95
N ARG A 493 -8.73 32.45 -15.98
CA ARG A 493 -8.22 31.42 -15.05
C ARG A 493 -9.16 30.20 -14.95
N PHE A 494 -10.04 30.03 -15.92
CA PHE A 494 -10.98 28.93 -16.00
C PHE A 494 -10.81 28.18 -17.31
N LEU A 495 -10.91 26.85 -17.26
CA LEU A 495 -10.88 25.96 -18.40
C LEU A 495 -12.12 25.06 -18.33
N SER A 496 -13.02 25.16 -19.32
CA SER A 496 -14.16 24.26 -19.40
C SER A 496 -13.72 22.83 -19.77
N ASP A 497 -14.53 21.83 -19.45
CA ASP A 497 -14.25 20.43 -19.83
C ASP A 497 -14.11 20.28 -21.36
N THR A 498 -14.86 21.06 -22.13
CA THR A 498 -14.76 21.09 -23.59
C THR A 498 -13.44 21.67 -24.05
N ASP A 499 -12.99 22.82 -23.46
CA ASP A 499 -11.71 23.42 -23.79
C ASP A 499 -10.54 22.51 -23.37
N GLN A 500 -10.67 21.82 -22.24
CA GLN A 500 -9.65 20.86 -21.78
C GLN A 500 -9.50 19.68 -22.77
N ARG A 501 -10.61 19.13 -23.25
CA ARG A 501 -10.58 18.05 -24.27
C ARG A 501 -9.97 18.55 -25.58
N ARG A 502 -10.41 19.72 -26.07
CA ARG A 502 -9.86 20.31 -27.30
C ARG A 502 -8.37 20.61 -27.19
N LEU A 503 -7.92 21.13 -26.04
CA LEU A 503 -6.50 21.37 -25.77
C LEU A 503 -5.71 20.07 -25.83
N THR A 504 -6.19 19.01 -25.16
CA THR A 504 -5.53 17.70 -25.15
C THR A 504 -5.46 17.11 -26.55
N CYS A 505 -6.54 17.15 -27.32
CA CYS A 505 -6.56 16.68 -28.72
C CYS A 505 -5.58 17.47 -29.59
N ALA A 506 -5.61 18.81 -29.51
CA ALA A 506 -4.70 19.64 -30.31
C ALA A 506 -3.22 19.40 -29.98
N LEU A 507 -2.86 19.26 -28.69
CA LEU A 507 -1.51 18.91 -28.27
C LEU A 507 -1.08 17.50 -28.75
N GLN A 508 -1.99 16.53 -28.76
CA GLN A 508 -1.73 15.21 -29.32
C GLN A 508 -1.52 15.27 -30.84
N ASN A 509 -2.37 16.01 -31.56
CA ASN A 509 -2.25 16.19 -33.01
C ASN A 509 -0.92 16.86 -33.39
N MET A 510 -0.49 17.88 -32.64
CA MET A 510 0.83 18.50 -32.83
C MET A 510 1.96 17.48 -32.68
N ARG A 511 1.89 16.57 -31.71
CA ARG A 511 2.90 15.51 -31.56
C ARG A 511 2.82 14.46 -32.67
N MET A 512 1.60 14.11 -33.10
CA MET A 512 1.38 13.14 -34.17
C MET A 512 1.89 13.67 -35.51
N SER A 513 1.68 14.96 -35.82
CA SER A 513 2.21 15.58 -37.04
C SER A 513 3.72 15.58 -37.09
N CYS A 514 4.44 15.62 -35.96
CA CYS A 514 5.88 15.49 -35.92
C CYS A 514 6.40 14.09 -36.32
N ASP A 515 5.56 13.05 -36.25
CA ASP A 515 5.97 11.71 -36.71
C ASP A 515 5.63 11.53 -38.20
N SER A 516 4.38 11.69 -38.59
CA SER A 516 3.91 11.68 -39.97
C SER A 516 2.48 12.24 -40.07
N THR A 517 2.13 12.82 -41.19
CA THR A 517 0.75 13.21 -41.52
C THR A 517 -0.22 12.01 -41.51
N TYR A 518 0.28 10.81 -41.79
CA TYR A 518 -0.51 9.57 -41.77
C TYR A 518 -1.19 9.29 -40.41
N LEU A 519 -0.61 9.78 -39.31
CA LEU A 519 -1.22 9.62 -38.00
C LEU A 519 -2.52 10.43 -37.87
N LEU A 520 -2.68 11.50 -38.65
CA LEU A 520 -3.81 12.40 -38.63
C LEU A 520 -4.86 12.04 -39.69
N ASP A 521 -4.44 11.97 -40.95
CA ASP A 521 -5.33 11.80 -42.12
C ASP A 521 -5.49 10.35 -42.61
N GLN A 522 -4.56 9.47 -42.30
CA GLN A 522 -4.45 8.07 -42.75
C GLN A 522 -4.32 7.91 -44.27
N GLU A 523 -4.01 8.98 -44.98
CA GLU A 523 -3.91 9.02 -46.45
C GLU A 523 -2.49 9.38 -46.87
N THR A 524 -1.92 10.45 -46.31
CA THR A 524 -0.61 10.97 -46.72
C THR A 524 0.49 10.49 -45.79
N ASP A 525 1.68 10.19 -46.33
CA ASP A 525 2.83 9.76 -45.52
C ASP A 525 4.01 10.72 -45.71
N HIS A 526 3.96 11.84 -45.01
CA HIS A 526 5.12 12.74 -44.88
C HIS A 526 5.89 12.42 -43.59
N GLY A 527 6.52 11.24 -43.53
CA GLY A 527 7.12 10.69 -42.33
C GLY A 527 8.65 10.71 -42.37
N VAL A 528 9.29 11.89 -42.51
CA VAL A 528 10.76 12.03 -42.59
C VAL A 528 11.51 11.33 -41.45
N LYS A 529 10.95 11.34 -40.23
CA LYS A 529 11.54 10.61 -39.10
C LYS A 529 11.66 9.10 -39.34
N ALA A 530 10.69 8.50 -40.02
CA ALA A 530 10.74 7.08 -40.33
C ALA A 530 11.77 6.77 -41.40
N ASP A 531 11.98 7.67 -42.35
CA ASP A 531 13.03 7.53 -43.36
C ASP A 531 14.43 7.65 -42.75
N GLU A 532 14.64 8.63 -41.87
CA GLU A 532 15.88 8.79 -41.11
C GLU A 532 16.16 7.61 -40.17
N LEU A 533 15.12 7.09 -39.51
CA LEU A 533 15.26 5.91 -38.67
C LEU A 533 15.73 4.70 -39.47
N VAL A 534 15.22 4.49 -40.67
CA VAL A 534 15.59 3.34 -41.50
C VAL A 534 16.95 3.54 -42.14
N ALA A 535 17.36 4.77 -42.45
CA ALA A 535 18.73 5.09 -42.85
C ALA A 535 19.74 4.78 -41.71
N LEU A 536 19.39 5.11 -40.47
CA LEU A 536 20.19 4.74 -39.29
C LEU A 536 20.32 3.22 -39.12
N PHE A 537 19.32 2.44 -39.51
CA PHE A 537 19.41 0.97 -39.49
C PHE A 537 20.36 0.42 -40.54
N ASP A 538 20.51 1.07 -41.68
CA ASP A 538 21.47 0.66 -42.68
C ASP A 538 22.91 0.72 -42.12
N ASP A 539 23.22 1.75 -41.32
CA ASP A 539 24.49 1.86 -40.61
C ASP A 539 24.63 0.86 -39.45
N LEU A 540 23.56 0.73 -38.61
CA LEU A 540 23.58 -0.12 -37.43
C LEU A 540 23.71 -1.61 -37.79
N PHE A 541 23.02 -2.06 -38.83
CA PHE A 541 22.98 -3.46 -39.23
C PHE A 541 24.14 -3.84 -40.16
N ALA A 542 25.05 -2.90 -40.49
CA ALA A 542 26.36 -3.23 -41.03
C ALA A 542 27.18 -4.07 -40.05
N GLU A 543 26.93 -3.97 -38.75
CA GLU A 543 27.51 -4.83 -37.73
C GLU A 543 26.78 -6.19 -37.66
N PRO A 544 27.52 -7.35 -37.72
CA PRO A 544 26.90 -8.66 -37.61
C PRO A 544 26.17 -8.84 -36.26
N ASN A 545 24.96 -9.37 -36.31
CA ASN A 545 24.11 -9.63 -35.14
C ASN A 545 23.61 -8.37 -34.39
N ALA A 546 23.73 -7.18 -34.95
CA ALA A 546 23.13 -5.98 -34.37
C ALA A 546 21.60 -6.14 -34.27
N LYS A 547 21.02 -5.64 -33.17
CA LYS A 547 19.57 -5.66 -32.90
C LYS A 547 19.14 -4.27 -32.47
N ALA A 548 18.00 -3.83 -32.96
CA ALA A 548 17.40 -2.55 -32.59
C ALA A 548 16.04 -2.76 -31.94
N VAL A 549 15.73 -1.94 -30.94
CA VAL A 549 14.39 -1.86 -30.34
C VAL A 549 13.87 -0.45 -30.54
N VAL A 550 12.74 -0.32 -31.25
CA VAL A 550 12.10 0.96 -31.54
C VAL A 550 10.85 1.13 -30.68
N PHE A 551 10.78 2.26 -29.99
CA PHE A 551 9.61 2.61 -29.19
C PHE A 551 8.86 3.77 -29.84
N SER A 552 7.54 3.63 -29.99
CA SER A 552 6.64 4.71 -30.35
C SER A 552 5.37 4.68 -29.51
N GLN A 553 4.76 5.86 -29.35
CA GLN A 553 3.52 6.01 -28.60
C GLN A 553 2.30 5.51 -29.38
N TRP A 554 2.35 5.55 -30.70
CA TRP A 554 1.23 5.23 -31.56
C TRP A 554 1.50 4.00 -32.44
N THR A 555 0.53 3.10 -32.51
CA THR A 555 0.61 1.91 -33.38
C THR A 555 0.71 2.28 -34.87
N ARG A 556 0.11 3.40 -35.29
CA ARG A 556 0.25 3.88 -36.67
C ARG A 556 1.68 4.27 -37.05
N THR A 557 2.49 4.73 -36.09
CA THR A 557 3.93 4.92 -36.32
C THR A 557 4.62 3.57 -36.59
N HIS A 558 4.19 2.49 -35.90
CA HIS A 558 4.68 1.15 -36.22
C HIS A 558 4.35 0.76 -37.67
N ASP A 559 3.11 1.01 -38.14
CA ASP A 559 2.69 0.68 -39.50
C ASP A 559 3.57 1.40 -40.55
N ILE A 560 3.90 2.68 -40.31
CA ILE A 560 4.78 3.47 -41.18
C ILE A 560 6.21 2.88 -41.22
N ILE A 561 6.75 2.51 -40.07
CA ILE A 561 8.09 1.94 -39.97
C ILE A 561 8.10 0.54 -40.60
N ILE A 562 7.11 -0.28 -40.33
CA ILE A 562 6.99 -1.64 -40.87
C ILE A 562 6.98 -1.62 -42.41
N ARG A 563 6.20 -0.76 -43.05
CA ARG A 563 6.20 -0.61 -44.52
C ARG A 563 7.60 -0.35 -45.08
N ARG A 564 8.40 0.47 -44.39
CA ARG A 564 9.78 0.80 -44.80
C ARG A 564 10.76 -0.35 -44.58
N LEU A 565 10.56 -1.10 -43.48
CA LEU A 565 11.36 -2.30 -43.19
C LEU A 565 11.08 -3.40 -44.22
N GLU A 566 9.81 -3.65 -44.54
CA GLU A 566 9.39 -4.61 -45.55
C GLU A 566 9.95 -4.27 -46.94
N ALA A 567 9.89 -2.98 -47.33
CA ALA A 567 10.48 -2.51 -48.59
C ALA A 567 12.01 -2.76 -48.70
N ARG A 568 12.72 -2.91 -47.56
CA ARG A 568 14.15 -3.21 -47.49
C ARG A 568 14.44 -4.68 -47.16
N GLY A 569 13.43 -5.52 -47.01
CA GLY A 569 13.61 -6.94 -46.64
C GLY A 569 14.16 -7.16 -45.24
N LEU A 570 14.01 -6.18 -44.33
CA LEU A 570 14.45 -6.30 -42.93
C LEU A 570 13.41 -7.01 -42.09
N GLY A 571 13.85 -8.03 -41.34
CA GLY A 571 12.98 -8.76 -40.41
C GLY A 571 12.62 -7.92 -39.17
N TYR A 572 11.38 -8.03 -38.72
CA TYR A 572 10.90 -7.30 -37.55
C TYR A 572 9.90 -8.12 -36.72
N VAL A 573 9.72 -7.72 -35.47
CA VAL A 573 8.64 -8.19 -34.59
C VAL A 573 7.88 -6.97 -34.08
N SER A 574 6.55 -6.93 -34.30
CA SER A 574 5.72 -5.84 -33.80
C SER A 574 5.06 -6.22 -32.46
N PHE A 575 5.35 -5.43 -31.42
CA PHE A 575 4.83 -5.65 -30.07
C PHE A 575 4.06 -4.41 -29.59
N HIS A 576 2.75 -4.55 -29.39
CA HIS A 576 1.89 -3.44 -28.93
C HIS A 576 0.74 -3.94 -28.04
N GLY A 577 -0.05 -3.02 -27.49
CA GLY A 577 -1.14 -3.34 -26.55
C GLY A 577 -2.23 -4.26 -27.11
N GLY A 578 -2.44 -4.29 -28.43
CA GLY A 578 -3.40 -5.16 -29.11
C GLY A 578 -2.96 -6.61 -29.28
N VAL A 579 -1.67 -6.92 -29.04
CA VAL A 579 -1.17 -8.31 -29.11
C VAL A 579 -1.72 -9.10 -27.91
N PRO A 580 -2.45 -10.22 -28.14
CA PRO A 580 -2.96 -11.07 -27.06
C PRO A 580 -1.84 -11.55 -26.12
N SER A 581 -2.14 -11.60 -24.82
CA SER A 581 -1.11 -11.89 -23.80
C SER A 581 -0.50 -13.29 -23.92
N ASP A 582 -1.27 -14.25 -24.43
CA ASP A 582 -0.84 -15.63 -24.67
C ASP A 582 0.10 -15.78 -25.87
N LYS A 583 0.04 -14.86 -26.84
CA LYS A 583 0.90 -14.84 -28.03
C LYS A 583 2.23 -14.09 -27.80
N ARG A 584 2.31 -13.24 -26.78
CA ARG A 584 3.50 -12.42 -26.50
C ARG A 584 4.77 -13.21 -26.22
N PRO A 585 4.74 -14.36 -25.53
CA PRO A 585 5.95 -15.15 -25.30
C PRO A 585 6.57 -15.77 -26.56
N ALA A 586 5.77 -15.90 -27.63
CA ALA A 586 6.24 -16.47 -28.91
C ALA A 586 6.88 -15.41 -29.84
N LEU A 587 6.69 -14.13 -29.55
CA LEU A 587 7.32 -13.00 -30.25
C LEU A 587 8.75 -12.78 -29.75
#